data_cae53aac29ec639442f2fadf2c38d2d6
#
_entry.id   cae53aac29ec639442f2fadf2c38d2d6
#
_cell.length_a   1.000
_cell.length_b   1.000
_cell.length_c   1.000
_cell.angle_alpha   90.00
_cell.angle_beta   90.00
_cell.angle_gamma   90.00
#
_symmetry.space_group_name_H-M   'P 1'
#
loop_
_entity.id
_entity.type
_entity.pdbx_description
1 polymer ?
#
loop_
_entity_poly.entity_id
_entity_poly.type
_entity_poly.pdbx_seq_one_letter_code
_entity_poly.pdbx_strand_id
1 'polypeptide(L)'
;MASLSIPAGMTEKEYFETVASEADFLKWYKEQDLPTYETPSVTADMVAYCFVDGKLKLLAIRRKAHPYQHRLALVGGFVNKDEDATHACIREVKEEVGLDLPVNKVEQLM
;
A
#
# COMPACT_ATOMS: atom_id res chain seq x y z
N MET A 1 -24.05 -16.08 16.60
CA MET A 1 -23.09 -15.25 15.88
C MET A 1 -23.14 -13.83 16.42
N ALA A 2 -22.04 -13.33 16.94
CA ALA A 2 -22.02 -11.96 17.43
C ALA A 2 -22.18 -11.00 16.25
N SER A 3 -23.12 -10.07 16.36
CA SER A 3 -23.27 -9.02 15.35
C SER A 3 -22.08 -8.08 15.45
N LEU A 4 -21.41 -7.85 14.32
CA LEU A 4 -20.32 -6.89 14.28
C LEU A 4 -20.90 -5.48 14.42
N SER A 5 -20.40 -4.76 15.41
CA SER A 5 -20.77 -3.36 15.61
C SER A 5 -19.77 -2.48 14.88
N ILE A 6 -20.12 -2.12 13.64
CA ILE A 6 -19.28 -1.24 12.84
C ILE A 6 -19.57 0.21 13.23
N PRO A 7 -18.53 1.01 13.54
CA PRO A 7 -18.75 2.41 13.92
C PRO A 7 -19.51 3.20 12.85
N ALA A 8 -20.32 4.15 13.29
CA ALA A 8 -21.06 5.01 12.37
C ALA A 8 -20.12 5.78 11.45
N GLY A 9 -20.48 5.86 10.17
CA GLY A 9 -19.66 6.52 9.16
C GLY A 9 -18.52 5.70 8.59
N MET A 10 -18.37 4.46 9.06
CA MET A 10 -17.34 3.55 8.58
C MET A 10 -17.97 2.43 7.75
N THR A 11 -17.39 2.12 6.60
CA THR A 11 -17.84 0.99 5.79
C THR A 11 -17.33 -0.32 6.38
N GLU A 12 -17.96 -1.44 6.01
CA GLU A 12 -17.50 -2.77 6.39
C GLU A 12 -16.05 -3.01 5.97
N LYS A 13 -15.70 -2.62 4.75
CA LYS A 13 -14.33 -2.75 4.24
C LYS A 13 -13.33 -1.96 5.09
N GLU A 14 -13.65 -0.71 5.41
CA GLU A 14 -12.79 0.13 6.27
C GLU A 14 -12.60 -0.49 7.65
N TYR A 15 -13.66 -1.03 8.23
CA TYR A 15 -13.60 -1.68 9.54
C TYR A 15 -12.64 -2.87 9.52
N PHE A 16 -12.80 -3.78 8.55
CA PHE A 16 -11.96 -4.97 8.49
C PHE A 16 -10.51 -4.65 8.14
N GLU A 17 -10.28 -3.63 7.33
CA GLU A 17 -8.92 -3.25 6.95
C GLU A 17 -8.15 -2.51 8.05
N THR A 18 -8.83 -1.75 8.91
CA THR A 18 -8.15 -0.85 9.83
C THR A 18 -8.42 -1.11 11.32
N VAL A 19 -9.60 -1.59 11.68
CA VAL A 19 -10.01 -1.73 13.09
C VAL A 19 -9.94 -3.18 13.56
N ALA A 20 -10.38 -4.12 12.73
CA ALA A 20 -10.42 -5.54 13.09
C ALA A 20 -9.02 -6.13 13.29
N SER A 21 -8.94 -7.27 13.97
CA SER A 21 -7.70 -8.03 14.06
C SER A 21 -7.31 -8.59 12.70
N GLU A 22 -6.04 -8.93 12.53
CA GLU A 22 -5.60 -9.53 11.28
C GLU A 22 -6.31 -10.85 10.99
N ALA A 23 -6.56 -11.66 12.02
CA ALA A 23 -7.30 -12.92 11.87
C ALA A 23 -8.71 -12.68 11.35
N ASP A 24 -9.42 -11.69 11.90
CA ASP A 24 -10.76 -11.34 11.45
C ASP A 24 -10.74 -10.76 10.04
N PHE A 25 -9.74 -9.95 9.70
CA PHE A 25 -9.56 -9.46 8.34
C PHE A 25 -9.37 -10.60 7.34
N LEU A 26 -8.50 -11.56 7.63
CA LEU A 26 -8.23 -12.68 6.73
C LEU A 26 -9.47 -13.53 6.50
N LYS A 27 -10.25 -13.76 7.56
CA LYS A 27 -11.50 -14.50 7.45
C LYS A 27 -12.51 -13.77 6.56
N TRP A 28 -12.70 -12.48 6.81
CA TRP A 28 -13.58 -11.63 6.01
C TRP A 28 -13.12 -11.58 4.55
N TYR A 29 -11.82 -11.42 4.31
CA TYR A 29 -11.24 -11.33 2.97
C TYR A 29 -11.51 -12.60 2.14
N LYS A 30 -11.38 -13.77 2.76
CA LYS A 30 -11.65 -15.04 2.10
C LYS A 30 -13.12 -15.21 1.71
N GLU A 31 -14.02 -14.56 2.43
CA GLU A 31 -15.46 -14.62 2.17
C GLU A 31 -15.91 -13.64 1.07
N GLN A 32 -15.03 -12.75 0.63
CA GLN A 32 -15.36 -11.79 -0.41
C GLN A 32 -15.37 -12.44 -1.78
N ASP A 33 -16.41 -12.12 -2.55
CA ASP A 33 -16.51 -12.54 -3.94
C ASP A 33 -15.76 -11.51 -4.80
N LEU A 34 -14.44 -11.66 -4.87
CA LEU A 34 -13.59 -10.73 -5.63
C LEU A 34 -13.63 -11.08 -7.11
N PRO A 35 -13.67 -10.05 -7.98
CA PRO A 35 -13.65 -10.30 -9.41
C PRO A 35 -12.33 -10.97 -9.82
N THR A 36 -12.45 -11.99 -10.70
CA THR A 36 -11.31 -12.65 -11.28
C THR A 36 -10.89 -11.86 -12.52
N TYR A 37 -9.66 -11.38 -12.53
CA TYR A 37 -9.12 -10.66 -13.67
C TYR A 37 -8.36 -11.62 -14.58
N GLU A 38 -8.63 -11.54 -15.88
CA GLU A 38 -7.92 -12.36 -16.87
C GLU A 38 -6.48 -11.92 -17.06
N THR A 39 -6.20 -10.65 -16.80
CA THR A 39 -4.85 -10.10 -16.94
C THR A 39 -4.22 -9.93 -15.57
N PRO A 40 -2.91 -10.21 -15.42
CA PRO A 40 -2.23 -9.99 -14.15
C PRO A 40 -2.18 -8.51 -13.81
N SER A 41 -2.25 -8.21 -12.52
CA SER A 41 -2.02 -6.86 -12.03
C SER A 41 -0.53 -6.59 -11.93
N VAL A 42 -0.12 -5.38 -12.28
CA VAL A 42 1.28 -4.95 -12.16
C VAL A 42 1.40 -4.04 -10.96
N THR A 43 2.37 -4.33 -10.10
CA THR A 43 2.71 -3.48 -8.97
C THR A 43 4.14 -2.97 -9.12
N ALA A 44 4.42 -1.83 -8.50
CA ALA A 44 5.76 -1.27 -8.45
C ALA A 44 6.06 -0.85 -7.03
N ASP A 45 7.24 -1.24 -6.55
CA ASP A 45 7.73 -0.87 -5.24
C ASP A 45 8.97 0.01 -5.39
N MET A 46 9.11 0.99 -4.51
CA MET A 46 10.22 1.92 -4.55
C MET A 46 11.16 1.69 -3.38
N VAL A 47 12.45 1.59 -3.67
CA VAL A 47 13.51 1.67 -2.67
C VAL A 47 14.05 3.10 -2.74
N ALA A 48 13.60 3.95 -1.82
CA ALA A 48 14.06 5.32 -1.72
C ALA A 48 15.07 5.44 -0.58
N TYR A 49 16.21 6.04 -0.85
CA TYR A 49 17.25 6.16 0.16
C TYR A 49 17.94 7.52 0.10
N CYS A 50 18.53 7.87 1.22
CA CYS A 50 19.37 9.06 1.31
C CYS A 50 20.45 8.85 2.38
N PHE A 51 21.46 9.70 2.39
CA PHE A 51 22.45 9.71 3.46
C PHE A 51 22.18 10.88 4.39
N VAL A 52 22.05 10.57 5.68
CA VAL A 52 21.85 11.57 6.73
C VAL A 52 22.93 11.35 7.78
N ASP A 53 23.77 12.38 8.01
CA ASP A 53 24.89 12.30 8.94
C ASP A 53 25.81 11.10 8.67
N GLY A 54 26.07 10.83 7.39
CA GLY A 54 26.93 9.73 6.96
C GLY A 54 26.29 8.34 7.06
N LYS A 55 25.01 8.24 7.40
CA LYS A 55 24.31 6.97 7.50
C LYS A 55 23.28 6.82 6.39
N LEU A 56 23.20 5.63 5.83
CA LEU A 56 22.20 5.29 4.83
C LEU A 56 20.83 5.14 5.51
N LYS A 57 19.85 5.87 5.01
CA LYS A 57 18.47 5.80 5.48
C LYS A 57 17.57 5.36 4.34
N LEU A 58 16.64 4.46 4.63
CA LEU A 58 15.64 4.00 3.68
C LEU A 58 14.28 4.59 4.05
N LEU A 59 13.51 4.96 3.03
CA LEU A 59 12.13 5.37 3.23
C LEU A 59 11.26 4.15 3.40
N ALA A 60 10.53 4.10 4.48
CA ALA A 60 9.53 3.06 4.73
C ALA A 60 8.29 3.70 5.31
N ILE A 61 7.16 3.07 5.07
CA ILE A 61 5.89 3.49 5.65
C ILE A 61 5.43 2.44 6.65
N ARG A 62 4.64 2.87 7.61
CA ARG A 62 3.96 1.95 8.51
C ARG A 62 2.56 1.71 7.94
N ARG A 63 2.27 0.46 7.64
CA ARG A 63 0.99 0.11 7.03
C ARG A 63 -0.16 0.48 7.97
N LYS A 64 -1.18 1.11 7.41
CA LYS A 64 -2.36 1.55 8.16
C LYS A 64 -3.47 0.49 8.13
N ALA A 65 -3.36 -0.49 7.26
CA ALA A 65 -4.40 -1.50 7.02
C ALA A 65 -3.81 -2.90 6.91
N HIS A 66 -4.65 -3.89 7.17
CA HIS A 66 -4.31 -5.29 6.95
C HIS A 66 -4.17 -5.61 5.46
N PRO A 67 -3.35 -6.60 5.08
CA PRO A 67 -2.52 -7.41 5.95
C PRO A 67 -1.29 -6.66 6.47
N TYR A 68 -0.69 -7.17 7.52
CA TYR A 68 0.52 -6.61 8.14
C TYR A 68 0.35 -5.17 8.63
N GLN A 69 -0.83 -4.85 9.15
CA GLN A 69 -1.10 -3.54 9.75
C GLN A 69 -0.05 -3.20 10.80
N HIS A 70 0.40 -1.94 10.82
CA HIS A 70 1.43 -1.39 11.70
C HIS A 70 2.86 -1.88 11.43
N ARG A 71 3.06 -2.71 10.40
CA ARG A 71 4.39 -3.14 9.99
C ARG A 71 4.99 -2.16 9.00
N LEU A 72 6.31 -2.16 8.93
CA LEU A 72 7.03 -1.32 7.97
C LEU A 72 7.00 -1.97 6.58
N ALA A 73 6.86 -1.14 5.56
CA ALA A 73 6.82 -1.58 4.17
C ALA A 73 7.45 -0.53 3.27
N LEU A 74 7.89 -0.96 2.10
CA LEU A 74 8.31 -0.02 1.06
C LEU A 74 7.10 0.70 0.50
N VAL A 75 7.31 1.92 0.01
CA VAL A 75 6.26 2.64 -0.70
C VAL A 75 6.07 2.01 -2.06
N GLY A 76 4.83 1.73 -2.43
CA GLY A 76 4.52 1.15 -3.71
C GLY A 76 3.03 0.90 -3.86
N GLY A 77 2.64 0.43 -5.02
CA GLY A 77 1.26 0.14 -5.31
C GLY A 77 1.04 -0.32 -6.74
N PHE A 78 -0.20 -0.34 -7.14
CA PHE A 78 -0.58 -0.78 -8.48
C PHE A 78 -0.22 0.25 -9.53
N VAL A 79 0.28 -0.24 -10.68
CA VAL A 79 0.52 0.58 -11.85
C VAL A 79 -0.79 0.73 -12.61
N ASN A 80 -1.18 1.98 -12.88
CA ASN A 80 -2.39 2.27 -13.62
C ASN A 80 -2.21 1.97 -15.11
N LYS A 81 -3.31 1.83 -15.82
CA LYS A 81 -3.35 1.40 -17.21
C LYS A 81 -2.43 2.20 -18.14
N ASP A 82 -2.43 3.52 -17.99
CA ASP A 82 -1.69 4.42 -18.90
C ASP A 82 -0.43 4.99 -18.22
N GLU A 83 0.13 4.26 -17.28
CA GLU A 83 1.23 4.70 -16.44
C GLU A 83 2.38 3.70 -16.51
N ASP A 84 3.62 4.17 -16.54
CA ASP A 84 4.77 3.28 -16.39
C ASP A 84 5.14 3.10 -14.92
N ALA A 85 6.05 2.16 -14.64
CA ALA A 85 6.44 1.84 -13.27
C ALA A 85 7.07 3.03 -12.54
N THR A 86 7.89 3.82 -13.24
CA THR A 86 8.55 4.99 -12.66
C THR A 86 7.53 6.04 -12.21
N HIS A 87 6.57 6.35 -13.08
CA HIS A 87 5.52 7.33 -12.76
C HIS A 87 4.57 6.80 -11.69
N ALA A 88 4.30 5.49 -11.69
CA ALA A 88 3.51 4.87 -10.63
C ALA A 88 4.18 5.04 -9.26
N CYS A 89 5.47 4.79 -9.16
CA CYS A 89 6.22 4.98 -7.93
C CYS A 89 6.21 6.44 -7.47
N ILE A 90 6.41 7.37 -8.39
CA ILE A 90 6.40 8.81 -8.07
C ILE A 90 5.02 9.21 -7.53
N ARG A 91 3.97 8.74 -8.18
CA ARG A 91 2.59 9.00 -7.75
C ARG A 91 2.32 8.44 -6.35
N GLU A 92 2.69 7.18 -6.12
CA GLU A 92 2.47 6.51 -4.82
C GLU A 92 3.23 7.20 -3.69
N VAL A 93 4.47 7.63 -3.93
CA VAL A 93 5.24 8.38 -2.94
C VAL A 93 4.56 9.70 -2.61
N LYS A 94 4.04 10.39 -3.62
CA LYS A 94 3.32 11.65 -3.41
C LYS A 94 2.05 11.41 -2.60
N GLU A 95 1.28 10.38 -2.94
CA GLU A 95 0.02 10.07 -2.25
C GLU A 95 0.24 9.62 -0.81
N GLU A 96 1.24 8.77 -0.56
CA GLU A 96 1.43 8.16 0.74
C GLU A 96 2.26 9.00 1.71
N VAL A 97 3.26 9.73 1.22
CA VAL A 97 4.19 10.48 2.08
C VAL A 97 4.31 11.96 1.73
N GLY A 98 3.68 12.41 0.66
CA GLY A 98 3.68 13.82 0.28
C GLY A 98 4.96 14.34 -0.36
N LEU A 99 5.88 13.48 -0.75
CA LEU A 99 7.13 13.88 -1.40
C LEU A 99 6.98 13.95 -2.90
N ASP A 100 7.53 15.00 -3.49
CA ASP A 100 7.61 15.16 -4.94
C ASP A 100 8.99 14.71 -5.40
N LEU A 101 9.05 13.58 -6.09
CA LEU A 101 10.30 13.04 -6.62
C LEU A 101 10.46 13.43 -8.09
N PRO A 102 11.60 14.01 -8.48
CA PRO A 102 11.87 14.29 -9.89
C PRO A 102 12.18 12.99 -10.64
N VAL A 103 11.66 12.88 -11.87
CA VAL A 103 11.81 11.67 -12.70
C VAL A 103 13.28 11.31 -12.90
N ASN A 104 14.15 12.30 -13.06
CA ASN A 104 15.56 12.08 -13.31
C ASN A 104 16.33 11.52 -12.11
N LYS A 105 15.71 11.42 -10.95
CA LYS A 105 16.29 10.83 -9.75
C LYS A 105 15.75 9.42 -9.47
N VAL A 106 14.88 8.93 -10.32
CA VAL A 106 14.28 7.60 -10.18
C VAL A 106 14.82 6.68 -11.25
N GLU A 107 15.31 5.52 -10.85
CA GLU A 107 15.88 4.53 -11.75
C GLU A 107 15.14 3.21 -11.58
N GLN A 108 14.74 2.60 -12.68
CA GLN A 108 14.08 1.30 -12.67
C GLN A 108 15.14 0.21 -12.74
N LEU A 109 15.15 -0.67 -11.74
CA LEU A 109 16.14 -1.73 -11.63
C LEU A 109 15.83 -2.95 -12.50
N MET A 110 14.60 -3.16 -12.84
CA MET A 110 14.19 -4.29 -13.69
C MET A 110 13.03 -3.90 -14.58
#